data_69834e7700c4419426ea3c6bf13d840d
#
_entry.id   69834e7700c4419426ea3c6bf13d840d
#
_cell.length_a   1.000
_cell.length_b   1.000
_cell.length_c   1.000
_cell.angle_alpha   90.00
_cell.angle_beta   90.00
_cell.angle_gamma   90.00
#
_symmetry.space_group_name_H-M   'P 1'
#
loop_
_entity.id
_entity.type
_entity.pdbx_description
1 polymer ?
#
loop_
_entity_poly.entity_id
_entity_poly.type
_entity_poly.pdbx_seq_one_letter_code
_entity_poly.pdbx_strand_id
1 'polypeptide(L)'
;MTEQRIHTQSRLDWVDGLKGISAIIVVLQHTFVTIFGLSVSDNFRIPVVHNLWDGNFAVSVFIILSTILTCHGIEKHRKELIKRYRYIVLKRYFRLVVPVGVIIVMMYLLNLAGLFYAEEFGAKTNNSWLMNSTETLIHLPGNILCAPLGGCYTILRVGWMLKYVFLGTMWVVILDLLLAERKNSSKLFLLAICTYIAWKCDFYYINVVSGYALYTFRDELRYGGQRNIFFCSFSY
;
A
#
# COMPACT_ATOMS: atom_id res chain seq x y z
N MET A 1 32.22 -10.20 -20.83
CA MET A 1 31.95 -9.22 -19.74
C MET A 1 30.56 -8.56 -19.78
N THR A 2 29.70 -8.89 -20.72
CA THR A 2 28.40 -8.24 -20.97
C THR A 2 27.20 -8.98 -20.34
N GLU A 3 27.29 -10.29 -20.08
CA GLU A 3 26.18 -11.08 -19.53
C GLU A 3 25.94 -10.90 -18.02
N GLN A 4 26.97 -10.58 -17.24
CA GLN A 4 26.82 -10.39 -15.78
C GLN A 4 26.13 -9.07 -15.38
N ARG A 5 25.99 -8.10 -16.28
CA ARG A 5 25.29 -6.83 -15.99
C ARG A 5 23.77 -6.92 -16.13
N ILE A 6 23.25 -7.90 -16.85
CA ILE A 6 21.80 -8.07 -17.07
C ILE A 6 21.11 -8.69 -15.85
N HIS A 7 21.82 -9.49 -15.05
CA HIS A 7 21.24 -10.14 -13.86
C HIS A 7 21.18 -9.28 -12.59
N THR A 8 21.84 -8.13 -12.54
CA THR A 8 21.88 -7.28 -11.32
C THR A 8 20.77 -6.25 -11.23
N GLN A 9 19.89 -6.17 -12.19
CA GLN A 9 18.79 -5.19 -12.26
C GLN A 9 17.45 -5.85 -12.56
N SER A 10 17.19 -7.05 -12.06
CA SER A 10 15.83 -7.59 -12.05
C SER A 10 15.01 -6.78 -11.01
N ARG A 11 14.55 -5.60 -11.42
CA ARG A 11 13.36 -4.99 -10.84
C ARG A 11 12.31 -6.08 -10.83
N LEU A 12 11.56 -6.16 -9.76
CA LEU A 12 10.40 -7.02 -9.72
C LEU A 12 9.30 -6.35 -10.58
N ASP A 13 9.50 -6.32 -11.91
CA ASP A 13 8.65 -5.59 -12.85
C ASP A 13 7.17 -6.02 -12.74
N TRP A 14 6.94 -7.30 -12.42
CA TRP A 14 5.60 -7.81 -12.15
C TRP A 14 4.95 -7.15 -10.91
N VAL A 15 5.74 -6.79 -9.87
CA VAL A 15 5.22 -6.08 -8.68
C VAL A 15 4.81 -4.65 -9.05
N ASP A 16 5.62 -3.99 -9.87
CA ASP A 16 5.30 -2.63 -10.34
C ASP A 16 4.06 -2.65 -11.24
N GLY A 17 3.91 -3.67 -12.10
CA GLY A 17 2.72 -3.90 -12.92
C GLY A 17 1.44 -4.10 -12.06
N LEU A 18 1.48 -4.99 -11.07
CA LEU A 18 0.36 -5.24 -10.17
C LEU A 18 -0.02 -4.00 -9.34
N LYS A 19 0.95 -3.19 -8.92
CA LYS A 19 0.68 -1.92 -8.25
C LYS A 19 -0.01 -0.93 -9.18
N GLY A 20 0.39 -0.88 -10.44
CA GLY A 20 -0.26 -0.05 -11.45
C GLY A 20 -1.73 -0.45 -11.64
N ILE A 21 -2.00 -1.73 -11.79
CA ILE A 21 -3.37 -2.27 -11.88
C ILE A 21 -4.18 -1.92 -10.63
N SER A 22 -3.62 -2.14 -9.43
CA SER A 22 -4.29 -1.80 -8.17
C SER A 22 -4.62 -0.30 -8.08
N ALA A 23 -3.72 0.57 -8.53
CA ALA A 23 -3.97 2.00 -8.56
C ALA A 23 -5.10 2.37 -9.52
N ILE A 24 -5.17 1.75 -10.70
CA ILE A 24 -6.26 1.95 -11.67
C ILE A 24 -7.61 1.52 -11.06
N ILE A 25 -7.68 0.36 -10.40
CA ILE A 25 -8.90 -0.12 -9.74
C ILE A 25 -9.37 0.89 -8.68
N VAL A 26 -8.47 1.43 -7.86
CA VAL A 26 -8.82 2.44 -6.86
C VAL A 26 -9.36 3.71 -7.50
N VAL A 27 -8.75 4.19 -8.60
CA VAL A 27 -9.24 5.37 -9.34
C VAL A 27 -10.62 5.12 -9.91
N LEU A 28 -10.82 3.97 -10.55
CA LEU A 28 -12.12 3.60 -11.13
C LEU A 28 -13.21 3.51 -10.06
N GLN A 29 -12.92 2.87 -8.93
CA GLN A 29 -13.86 2.79 -7.81
C GLN A 29 -14.22 4.18 -7.28
N HIS A 30 -13.25 5.05 -7.04
CA HIS A 30 -13.55 6.40 -6.56
C HIS A 30 -14.33 7.22 -7.59
N THR A 31 -14.03 7.07 -8.86
CA THR A 31 -14.76 7.79 -9.93
C THR A 31 -16.17 7.26 -10.07
N PHE A 32 -16.35 5.97 -10.28
CA PHE A 32 -17.67 5.43 -10.63
C PHE A 32 -18.56 5.18 -9.42
N VAL A 33 -18.02 4.66 -8.32
CA VAL A 33 -18.80 4.34 -7.12
C VAL A 33 -18.96 5.55 -6.22
N THR A 34 -17.86 6.24 -5.88
CA THR A 34 -17.88 7.31 -4.88
C THR A 34 -18.43 8.62 -5.45
N ILE A 35 -18.03 9.00 -6.67
CA ILE A 35 -18.44 10.28 -7.27
C ILE A 35 -19.78 10.14 -7.96
N PHE A 36 -19.95 9.12 -8.83
CA PHE A 36 -21.19 8.94 -9.61
C PHE A 36 -22.26 8.10 -8.91
N GLY A 37 -21.97 7.54 -7.72
CA GLY A 37 -22.93 6.74 -6.95
C GLY A 37 -23.35 5.43 -7.64
N LEU A 38 -22.58 4.96 -8.62
CA LEU A 38 -22.88 3.72 -9.34
C LEU A 38 -22.60 2.52 -8.42
N SER A 39 -23.68 1.95 -7.88
CA SER A 39 -23.57 0.70 -7.12
C SER A 39 -23.32 -0.47 -8.08
N VAL A 40 -22.07 -0.94 -8.09
CA VAL A 40 -21.68 -2.14 -8.86
C VAL A 40 -22.20 -3.42 -8.19
N SER A 41 -22.55 -3.33 -6.90
CA SER A 41 -22.94 -4.48 -6.08
C SER A 41 -24.24 -5.15 -6.53
N ASP A 42 -25.18 -4.40 -7.11
CA ASP A 42 -26.52 -4.92 -7.41
C ASP A 42 -26.60 -5.69 -8.74
N ASN A 43 -25.67 -5.40 -9.67
CA ASN A 43 -25.67 -5.98 -11.01
C ASN A 43 -24.66 -7.10 -11.23
N PHE A 44 -23.59 -7.18 -10.40
CA PHE A 44 -22.54 -8.19 -10.55
C PHE A 44 -22.49 -9.09 -9.31
N ARG A 45 -23.35 -10.12 -9.28
CA ARG A 45 -23.39 -11.14 -8.21
C ARG A 45 -22.25 -12.15 -8.26
N ILE A 46 -21.27 -11.99 -9.15
CA ILE A 46 -20.11 -12.88 -9.24
C ILE A 46 -19.07 -12.39 -8.24
N PRO A 47 -18.76 -13.14 -7.15
CA PRO A 47 -17.87 -12.68 -6.07
C PRO A 47 -16.48 -12.28 -6.56
N VAL A 48 -15.96 -12.95 -7.60
CA VAL A 48 -14.64 -12.64 -8.19
C VAL A 48 -14.64 -11.28 -8.86
N VAL A 49 -15.68 -10.94 -9.61
CA VAL A 49 -15.80 -9.65 -10.30
C VAL A 49 -16.00 -8.52 -9.29
N HIS A 50 -16.80 -8.76 -8.25
CA HIS A 50 -17.01 -7.81 -7.16
C HIS A 50 -15.68 -7.47 -6.46
N ASN A 51 -14.88 -8.47 -6.09
CA ASN A 51 -13.60 -8.27 -5.42
C ASN A 51 -12.56 -7.58 -6.31
N LEU A 52 -12.55 -7.87 -7.62
CA LEU A 52 -11.66 -7.18 -8.57
C LEU A 52 -12.02 -5.69 -8.74
N TRP A 53 -13.27 -5.32 -8.44
CA TRP A 53 -13.75 -3.94 -8.51
C TRP A 53 -13.73 -3.23 -7.14
N ASP A 54 -13.43 -3.96 -6.06
CA ASP A 54 -13.34 -3.40 -4.71
C ASP A 54 -12.01 -2.67 -4.50
N GLY A 55 -12.08 -1.36 -4.30
CA GLY A 55 -10.92 -0.55 -3.98
C GLY A 55 -10.21 -0.94 -2.68
N ASN A 56 -10.94 -1.49 -1.68
CA ASN A 56 -10.33 -1.98 -0.45
C ASN A 56 -9.44 -3.20 -0.71
N PHE A 57 -9.89 -4.10 -1.60
CA PHE A 57 -9.07 -5.21 -2.05
C PHE A 57 -7.82 -4.72 -2.79
N ALA A 58 -7.97 -3.78 -3.72
CA ALA A 58 -6.85 -3.19 -4.46
C ALA A 58 -5.84 -2.49 -3.53
N VAL A 59 -6.30 -1.76 -2.51
CA VAL A 59 -5.44 -1.16 -1.48
C VAL A 59 -4.72 -2.24 -0.67
N SER A 60 -5.38 -3.33 -0.30
CA SER A 60 -4.77 -4.45 0.41
C SER A 60 -3.64 -5.08 -0.40
N VAL A 61 -3.87 -5.36 -1.68
CA VAL A 61 -2.84 -5.86 -2.61
C VAL A 61 -1.68 -4.86 -2.71
N PHE A 62 -1.97 -3.57 -2.85
CA PHE A 62 -0.94 -2.53 -2.92
C PHE A 62 -0.07 -2.50 -1.65
N ILE A 63 -0.65 -2.64 -0.46
CA ILE A 63 0.07 -2.68 0.82
C ILE A 63 0.97 -3.92 0.90
N ILE A 64 0.45 -5.11 0.54
CA ILE A 64 1.22 -6.36 0.52
C ILE A 64 2.44 -6.24 -0.40
N LEU A 65 2.24 -5.80 -1.64
CA LEU A 65 3.32 -5.62 -2.62
C LEU A 65 4.34 -4.57 -2.17
N SER A 66 3.84 -3.51 -1.53
CA SER A 66 4.68 -2.45 -0.95
C SER A 66 5.58 -2.98 0.16
N THR A 67 5.05 -3.90 0.97
CA THR A 67 5.77 -4.61 2.03
C THR A 67 6.85 -5.53 1.45
N ILE A 68 6.50 -6.35 0.46
CA ILE A 68 7.44 -7.24 -0.23
C ILE A 68 8.63 -6.47 -0.79
N LEU A 69 8.38 -5.32 -1.47
CA LEU A 69 9.46 -4.47 -1.98
C LEU A 69 10.33 -3.88 -0.87
N THR A 70 9.74 -3.57 0.28
CA THR A 70 10.49 -3.07 1.44
C THR A 70 11.41 -4.15 2.00
N CYS A 71 10.90 -5.37 2.19
CA CYS A 71 11.69 -6.53 2.62
C CYS A 71 12.84 -6.83 1.65
N HIS A 72 12.57 -6.85 0.34
CA HIS A 72 13.59 -7.02 -0.68
C HIS A 72 14.67 -5.93 -0.61
N GLY A 73 14.25 -4.70 -0.39
CA GLY A 73 15.16 -3.57 -0.19
C GLY A 73 16.04 -3.72 1.07
N ILE A 74 15.53 -4.28 2.16
CA ILE A 74 16.28 -4.56 3.39
C ILE A 74 17.31 -5.66 3.14
N GLU A 75 16.90 -6.78 2.57
CA GLU A 75 17.76 -7.95 2.33
C GLU A 75 18.97 -7.63 1.47
N LYS A 76 18.79 -6.85 0.40
CA LYS A 76 19.87 -6.48 -0.53
C LYS A 76 21.07 -5.78 0.14
N HIS A 77 20.90 -5.18 1.33
CA HIS A 77 21.91 -4.34 1.97
C HIS A 77 22.10 -4.67 3.47
N ARG A 78 22.10 -5.94 3.81
CA ARG A 78 22.12 -6.43 5.20
C ARG A 78 23.37 -6.04 6.03
N LYS A 79 24.45 -5.61 5.39
CA LYS A 79 25.73 -5.31 6.07
C LYS A 79 25.73 -4.03 6.93
N GLU A 80 24.79 -3.10 6.73
CA GLU A 80 24.70 -1.83 7.47
C GLU A 80 23.26 -1.54 7.94
N LEU A 81 22.71 -2.41 8.80
CA LEU A 81 21.29 -2.45 9.14
C LEU A 81 20.71 -1.10 9.62
N ILE A 82 21.32 -0.46 10.62
CA ILE A 82 20.77 0.77 11.23
C ILE A 82 20.74 1.93 10.22
N LYS A 83 21.83 2.15 9.50
CA LYS A 83 21.90 3.19 8.46
C LYS A 83 20.86 2.89 7.35
N ARG A 84 20.68 1.60 7.05
CA ARG A 84 19.76 1.13 6.03
C ARG A 84 18.30 1.38 6.41
N TYR A 85 17.89 1.07 7.63
CA TYR A 85 16.53 1.32 8.10
C TYR A 85 16.17 2.81 8.05
N ARG A 86 17.07 3.66 8.57
CA ARG A 86 16.89 5.12 8.47
C ARG A 86 16.76 5.59 7.03
N TYR A 87 17.61 5.11 6.14
CA TYR A 87 17.55 5.46 4.73
C TYR A 87 16.24 5.02 4.07
N ILE A 88 15.78 3.79 4.31
CA ILE A 88 14.53 3.27 3.75
C ILE A 88 13.33 4.10 4.22
N VAL A 89 13.25 4.38 5.52
CA VAL A 89 12.14 5.17 6.10
C VAL A 89 12.14 6.59 5.55
N LEU A 90 13.28 7.29 5.58
CA LEU A 90 13.39 8.66 5.09
C LEU A 90 13.11 8.76 3.59
N LYS A 91 13.72 7.88 2.79
CA LYS A 91 13.49 7.84 1.34
C LYS A 91 12.02 7.60 1.02
N ARG A 92 11.34 6.74 1.78
CA ARG A 92 9.92 6.47 1.59
C ARG A 92 9.06 7.66 1.98
N TYR A 93 9.38 8.31 3.09
CA TYR A 93 8.70 9.53 3.51
C TYR A 93 8.71 10.60 2.42
N PHE A 94 9.90 10.98 1.93
CA PHE A 94 10.01 11.98 0.88
C PHE A 94 9.37 11.56 -0.45
N ARG A 95 9.44 10.27 -0.79
CA ARG A 95 8.79 9.73 -1.99
C ARG A 95 7.26 9.83 -1.93
N LEU A 96 6.68 9.87 -0.75
CA LEU A 96 5.24 10.08 -0.55
C LEU A 96 4.88 11.55 -0.42
N VAL A 97 5.62 12.31 0.39
CA VAL A 97 5.34 13.73 0.68
C VAL A 97 5.44 14.60 -0.57
N VAL A 98 6.47 14.39 -1.42
CA VAL A 98 6.69 15.26 -2.58
C VAL A 98 5.52 15.21 -3.58
N PRO A 99 5.09 14.04 -4.11
CA PRO A 99 3.97 14.01 -5.04
C PRO A 99 2.65 14.44 -4.41
N VAL A 100 2.41 14.10 -3.15
CA VAL A 100 1.23 14.54 -2.40
C VAL A 100 1.23 16.05 -2.24
N GLY A 101 2.38 16.64 -1.89
CA GLY A 101 2.54 18.08 -1.76
C GLY A 101 2.21 18.81 -3.06
N VAL A 102 2.71 18.30 -4.19
CA VAL A 102 2.38 18.87 -5.51
C VAL A 102 0.88 18.85 -5.76
N ILE A 103 0.20 17.73 -5.48
CA ILE A 103 -1.26 17.61 -5.66
C ILE A 103 -2.01 18.58 -4.76
N ILE A 104 -1.65 18.65 -3.47
CA ILE A 104 -2.31 19.56 -2.50
C ILE A 104 -2.13 21.00 -2.92
N VAL A 105 -0.92 21.42 -3.33
CA VAL A 105 -0.66 22.78 -3.81
C VAL A 105 -1.45 23.06 -5.09
N MET A 106 -1.50 22.13 -6.03
CA MET A 106 -2.29 22.27 -7.26
C MET A 106 -3.78 22.44 -6.95
N MET A 107 -4.34 21.62 -6.06
CA MET A 107 -5.75 21.74 -5.64
C MET A 107 -6.02 23.08 -4.95
N TYR A 108 -5.11 23.53 -4.11
CA TYR A 108 -5.20 24.85 -3.48
C TYR A 108 -5.21 25.99 -4.51
N LEU A 109 -4.32 25.95 -5.51
CA LEU A 109 -4.27 26.96 -6.57
C LEU A 109 -5.54 26.94 -7.44
N LEU A 110 -6.08 25.76 -7.75
CA LEU A 110 -7.36 25.64 -8.46
C LEU A 110 -8.50 26.23 -7.63
N ASN A 111 -8.49 26.02 -6.32
CA ASN A 111 -9.48 26.62 -5.41
C ASN A 111 -9.38 28.15 -5.40
N LEU A 112 -8.17 28.71 -5.31
CA LEU A 112 -7.96 30.17 -5.41
C LEU A 112 -8.42 30.76 -6.74
N ALA A 113 -8.26 30.02 -7.83
CA ALA A 113 -8.70 30.43 -9.16
C ALA A 113 -10.21 30.29 -9.37
N GLY A 114 -10.96 29.81 -8.38
CA GLY A 114 -12.40 29.54 -8.50
C GLY A 114 -12.74 28.39 -9.45
N LEU A 115 -11.77 27.51 -9.75
CA LEU A 115 -11.93 26.37 -10.64
C LEU A 115 -12.17 25.04 -9.89
N PHE A 116 -12.29 25.08 -8.57
CA PHE A 116 -12.46 23.90 -7.74
C PHE A 116 -13.92 23.76 -7.29
N TYR A 117 -14.72 23.05 -8.08
CA TYR A 117 -16.16 22.88 -7.89
C TYR A 117 -16.56 21.67 -7.02
N ALA A 118 -15.60 21.07 -6.28
CA ALA A 118 -15.86 19.83 -5.55
C ALA A 118 -16.96 19.96 -4.49
N GLU A 119 -17.01 21.11 -3.79
CA GLU A 119 -18.04 21.37 -2.76
C GLU A 119 -19.43 21.56 -3.38
N GLU A 120 -19.53 22.34 -4.47
CA GLU A 120 -20.79 22.54 -5.18
C GLU A 120 -21.32 21.23 -5.75
N PHE A 121 -20.44 20.42 -6.33
CA PHE A 121 -20.79 19.11 -6.86
C PHE A 121 -21.21 18.16 -5.73
N GLY A 122 -20.49 18.17 -4.61
CA GLY A 122 -20.83 17.40 -3.42
C GLY A 122 -22.18 17.78 -2.84
N ALA A 123 -22.50 19.07 -2.78
CA ALA A 123 -23.81 19.56 -2.31
C ALA A 123 -24.95 19.15 -3.27
N LYS A 124 -24.73 19.25 -4.59
CA LYS A 124 -25.73 18.85 -5.60
C LYS A 124 -25.99 17.35 -5.62
N THR A 125 -24.98 16.54 -5.36
CA THR A 125 -25.07 15.05 -5.36
C THR A 125 -25.32 14.47 -3.98
N ASN A 126 -25.45 15.30 -2.93
CA ASN A 126 -25.51 14.91 -1.52
C ASN A 126 -24.32 14.01 -1.12
N ASN A 127 -23.15 14.26 -1.69
CA ASN A 127 -21.94 13.47 -1.49
C ASN A 127 -21.06 14.11 -0.42
N SER A 128 -21.17 13.64 0.82
CA SER A 128 -20.38 14.12 1.97
C SER A 128 -18.86 14.00 1.77
N TRP A 129 -18.42 13.14 0.85
CA TRP A 129 -17.00 12.96 0.50
C TRP A 129 -16.39 14.20 -0.18
N LEU A 130 -17.20 14.94 -0.92
CA LEU A 130 -16.79 16.13 -1.65
C LEU A 130 -17.05 17.42 -0.87
N MET A 131 -17.91 17.35 0.15
CA MET A 131 -18.16 18.49 1.03
C MET A 131 -16.94 18.76 1.93
N ASN A 132 -16.69 20.03 2.28
CA ASN A 132 -15.57 20.49 3.09
C ASN A 132 -14.19 20.11 2.52
N SER A 133 -14.02 20.30 1.23
CA SER A 133 -12.76 20.04 0.52
C SER A 133 -11.88 21.29 0.37
N THR A 134 -12.31 22.43 0.90
CA THR A 134 -11.54 23.69 0.89
C THR A 134 -10.40 23.67 1.90
N GLU A 135 -9.26 24.20 1.49
CA GLU A 135 -8.06 24.28 2.31
C GLU A 135 -7.61 25.73 2.49
N THR A 136 -7.05 26.01 3.63
CA THR A 136 -6.52 27.34 3.95
C THR A 136 -4.99 27.32 3.85
N LEU A 137 -4.39 28.40 3.38
CA LEU A 137 -2.92 28.50 3.21
C LEU A 137 -2.14 28.14 4.49
N ILE A 138 -2.68 28.48 5.66
CA ILE A 138 -2.03 28.21 6.95
C ILE A 138 -1.92 26.71 7.26
N HIS A 139 -2.83 25.88 6.74
CA HIS A 139 -2.84 24.44 6.99
C HIS A 139 -2.05 23.64 5.95
N LEU A 140 -1.72 24.23 4.81
CA LEU A 140 -1.01 23.57 3.70
C LEU A 140 0.27 22.85 4.12
N PRO A 141 1.24 23.49 4.82
CA PRO A 141 2.47 22.81 5.21
C PRO A 141 2.22 21.60 6.13
N GLY A 142 1.29 21.76 7.09
CA GLY A 142 0.88 20.69 7.99
C GLY A 142 0.26 19.53 7.24
N ASN A 143 -0.64 19.78 6.30
CA ASN A 143 -1.32 18.77 5.49
C ASN A 143 -0.34 18.01 4.60
N ILE A 144 0.64 18.70 4.01
CA ILE A 144 1.67 18.06 3.18
C ILE A 144 2.57 17.15 4.03
N LEU A 145 3.10 17.67 5.14
CA LEU A 145 4.06 16.93 5.97
C LEU A 145 3.42 15.79 6.75
N CYS A 146 2.17 15.97 7.21
CA CYS A 146 1.48 14.95 8.00
C CYS A 146 0.74 13.90 7.16
N ALA A 147 0.59 14.10 5.84
CA ALA A 147 -0.13 13.17 4.98
C ALA A 147 0.34 11.70 5.11
N PRO A 148 1.65 11.37 5.11
CA PRO A 148 2.11 9.99 5.30
C PRO A 148 1.91 9.45 6.72
N LEU A 149 1.67 10.33 7.71
CA LEU A 149 1.49 9.94 9.12
C LEU A 149 0.03 9.69 9.48
N GLY A 150 -0.89 9.98 8.57
CA GLY A 150 -2.31 9.80 8.82
C GLY A 150 -3.02 11.04 9.35
N GLY A 151 -2.36 12.20 9.32
CA GLY A 151 -2.95 13.49 9.61
C GLY A 151 -3.46 14.19 8.34
N CYS A 152 -4.52 14.98 8.49
CA CYS A 152 -4.93 16.00 7.54
C CYS A 152 -5.41 15.50 6.16
N TYR A 153 -6.63 15.01 6.10
CA TYR A 153 -7.25 14.55 4.84
C TYR A 153 -8.34 15.49 4.31
N THR A 154 -8.28 16.78 4.66
CA THR A 154 -9.34 17.71 4.28
C THR A 154 -9.48 17.87 2.78
N ILE A 155 -8.39 18.07 2.04
CA ILE A 155 -8.40 18.14 0.58
C ILE A 155 -8.22 16.77 -0.06
N LEU A 156 -7.19 16.01 0.36
CA LEU A 156 -6.83 14.73 -0.26
C LEU A 156 -7.45 13.56 0.50
N ARG A 157 -8.77 13.41 0.42
CA ARG A 157 -9.50 12.35 1.16
C ARG A 157 -9.06 10.93 0.78
N VAL A 158 -8.61 10.70 -0.46
CA VAL A 158 -8.05 9.42 -0.91
C VAL A 158 -6.66 9.13 -0.31
N GLY A 159 -6.05 10.10 0.36
CA GLY A 159 -4.73 9.97 0.98
C GLY A 159 -4.68 9.09 2.22
N TRP A 160 -5.82 8.63 2.76
CA TRP A 160 -5.88 7.80 3.96
C TRP A 160 -5.01 6.53 3.89
N MET A 161 -4.82 5.99 2.68
CA MET A 161 -3.98 4.80 2.46
C MET A 161 -2.48 5.08 2.64
N LEU A 162 -2.03 6.34 2.53
CA LEU A 162 -0.62 6.70 2.63
C LEU A 162 -0.04 6.36 4.00
N LYS A 163 -0.85 6.49 5.07
CA LYS A 163 -0.43 6.11 6.43
C LYS A 163 -0.05 4.63 6.50
N TYR A 164 -0.81 3.73 5.86
CA TYR A 164 -0.52 2.30 5.89
C TYR A 164 0.72 1.96 5.08
N VAL A 165 0.96 2.68 3.99
CA VAL A 165 2.17 2.53 3.18
C VAL A 165 3.40 3.00 3.94
N PHE A 166 3.32 4.13 4.66
CA PHE A 166 4.45 4.68 5.40
C PHE A 166 4.65 3.98 6.75
N LEU A 167 3.63 3.94 7.60
CA LEU A 167 3.71 3.27 8.90
C LEU A 167 3.92 1.76 8.74
N GLY A 168 3.37 1.16 7.66
CA GLY A 168 3.65 -0.21 7.28
C GLY A 168 5.15 -0.45 7.03
N THR A 169 5.87 0.54 6.49
CA THR A 169 7.34 0.43 6.37
C THR A 169 8.04 0.37 7.73
N MET A 170 7.57 1.16 8.70
CA MET A 170 8.07 1.08 10.08
C MET A 170 7.77 -0.28 10.71
N TRP A 171 6.56 -0.79 10.50
CA TRP A 171 6.20 -2.15 10.92
C TRP A 171 7.12 -3.21 10.33
N VAL A 172 7.45 -3.13 9.03
CA VAL A 172 8.41 -4.06 8.39
C VAL A 172 9.79 -3.97 9.04
N VAL A 173 10.28 -2.77 9.34
CA VAL A 173 11.56 -2.60 10.05
C VAL A 173 11.51 -3.25 11.43
N ILE A 174 10.43 -3.06 12.19
CA ILE A 174 10.24 -3.69 13.50
C ILE A 174 10.19 -5.22 13.38
N LEU A 175 9.42 -5.74 12.41
CA LEU A 175 9.32 -7.17 12.15
C LEU A 175 10.68 -7.76 11.78
N ASP A 176 11.46 -7.09 10.93
CA ASP A 176 12.78 -7.56 10.53
C ASP A 176 13.75 -7.57 11.73
N LEU A 177 13.74 -6.55 12.57
CA LEU A 177 14.54 -6.50 13.80
C LEU A 177 14.20 -7.63 14.79
N LEU A 178 12.94 -7.99 14.89
CA LEU A 178 12.47 -9.02 15.83
C LEU A 178 12.65 -10.44 15.30
N LEU A 179 12.54 -10.64 13.99
CA LEU A 179 12.33 -11.95 13.38
C LEU A 179 13.52 -12.42 12.52
N ALA A 180 14.39 -11.53 12.00
CA ALA A 180 15.38 -11.88 10.99
C ALA A 180 16.28 -13.07 11.38
N GLU A 181 16.73 -13.11 12.64
CA GLU A 181 17.66 -14.12 13.15
C GLU A 181 17.01 -15.28 13.90
N ARG A 182 15.66 -15.34 13.93
CA ARG A 182 14.94 -16.37 14.70
C ARG A 182 14.73 -17.65 13.87
N LYS A 183 14.57 -18.78 14.57
CA LYS A 183 14.17 -20.06 13.96
C LYS A 183 12.74 -19.97 13.42
N ASN A 184 12.41 -20.75 12.39
CA ASN A 184 11.10 -20.70 11.73
C ASN A 184 9.90 -20.89 12.67
N SER A 185 10.00 -21.82 13.63
CA SER A 185 8.92 -22.00 14.63
C SER A 185 8.68 -20.75 15.48
N SER A 186 9.75 -20.08 15.93
CA SER A 186 9.64 -18.83 16.68
C SER A 186 9.14 -17.68 15.81
N LYS A 187 9.50 -17.67 14.53
CA LYS A 187 8.98 -16.68 13.56
C LYS A 187 7.47 -16.80 13.41
N LEU A 188 6.95 -18.02 13.23
CA LEU A 188 5.50 -18.26 13.11
C LEU A 188 4.73 -17.80 14.34
N PHE A 189 5.22 -18.14 15.54
CA PHE A 189 4.60 -17.72 16.79
C PHE A 189 4.58 -16.19 16.94
N LEU A 190 5.70 -15.52 16.69
CA LEU A 190 5.79 -14.06 16.76
C LEU A 190 4.94 -13.38 15.69
N LEU A 191 4.88 -13.94 14.48
CA LEU A 191 4.00 -13.43 13.42
C LEU A 191 2.53 -13.53 13.81
N ALA A 192 2.10 -14.61 14.47
CA ALA A 192 0.73 -14.73 14.99
C ALA A 192 0.41 -13.63 16.01
N ILE A 193 1.34 -13.35 16.94
CA ILE A 193 1.19 -12.25 17.90
C ILE A 193 1.13 -10.90 17.16
N CYS A 194 2.04 -10.66 16.21
CA CYS A 194 2.05 -9.41 15.44
C CYS A 194 0.79 -9.25 14.60
N THR A 195 0.22 -10.33 14.05
CA THR A 195 -1.07 -10.31 13.34
C THR A 195 -2.20 -9.91 14.28
N TYR A 196 -2.22 -10.46 15.50
CA TYR A 196 -3.22 -10.09 16.50
C TYR A 196 -3.12 -8.61 16.90
N ILE A 197 -1.90 -8.10 17.12
CA ILE A 197 -1.67 -6.69 17.44
C ILE A 197 -2.10 -5.81 16.24
N ALA A 198 -1.72 -6.18 15.02
CA ALA A 198 -2.09 -5.48 13.80
C ALA A 198 -3.63 -5.39 13.66
N TRP A 199 -4.33 -6.49 13.90
CA TRP A 199 -5.80 -6.52 13.89
C TRP A 199 -6.43 -5.58 14.93
N LYS A 200 -5.85 -5.49 16.13
CA LYS A 200 -6.32 -4.57 17.18
C LYS A 200 -6.02 -3.10 16.87
N CYS A 201 -4.93 -2.81 16.15
CA CYS A 201 -4.60 -1.45 15.76
C CYS A 201 -5.45 -0.95 14.59
N ASP A 202 -5.43 -1.68 13.49
CA ASP A 202 -6.24 -1.42 12.29
C ASP A 202 -6.10 -2.61 11.32
N PHE A 203 -7.22 -3.06 10.76
CA PHE A 203 -7.28 -4.22 9.87
C PHE A 203 -6.26 -4.17 8.71
N TYR A 204 -5.98 -2.99 8.16
CA TYR A 204 -5.02 -2.87 7.05
C TYR A 204 -3.58 -3.23 7.42
N TYR A 205 -3.19 -3.18 8.70
CA TYR A 205 -1.85 -3.63 9.13
C TYR A 205 -1.66 -5.14 9.04
N ILE A 206 -2.74 -5.91 8.99
CA ILE A 206 -2.66 -7.35 8.69
C ILE A 206 -2.01 -7.58 7.33
N ASN A 207 -2.31 -6.75 6.33
CA ASN A 207 -1.71 -6.84 5.00
C ASN A 207 -0.18 -6.62 5.04
N VAL A 208 0.31 -5.78 5.96
CA VAL A 208 1.76 -5.59 6.16
C VAL A 208 2.39 -6.87 6.73
N VAL A 209 1.78 -7.46 7.76
CA VAL A 209 2.28 -8.70 8.37
C VAL A 209 2.22 -9.84 7.36
N SER A 210 1.13 -9.96 6.59
CA SER A 210 0.98 -10.95 5.51
C SER A 210 2.04 -10.80 4.43
N GLY A 211 2.30 -9.58 3.97
CA GLY A 211 3.35 -9.30 2.98
C GLY A 211 4.75 -9.65 3.50
N TYR A 212 5.03 -9.39 4.78
CA TYR A 212 6.28 -9.80 5.43
C TYR A 212 6.40 -11.33 5.53
N ALA A 213 5.33 -12.01 5.91
CA ALA A 213 5.29 -13.47 5.99
C ALA A 213 5.50 -14.11 4.62
N LEU A 214 4.79 -13.66 3.59
CA LEU A 214 4.96 -14.13 2.21
C LEU A 214 6.39 -13.96 1.72
N TYR A 215 7.03 -12.84 2.05
CA TYR A 215 8.42 -12.62 1.68
C TYR A 215 9.38 -13.54 2.44
N THR A 216 9.18 -13.71 3.75
CA THR A 216 10.05 -14.50 4.63
C THR A 216 10.00 -15.99 4.29
N PHE A 217 8.81 -16.51 3.99
CA PHE A 217 8.59 -17.94 3.69
C PHE A 217 8.52 -18.24 2.17
N ARG A 218 8.94 -17.32 1.31
CA ARG A 218 8.86 -17.45 -0.16
C ARG A 218 9.52 -18.72 -0.70
N ASP A 219 10.65 -19.11 -0.13
CA ASP A 219 11.40 -20.27 -0.60
C ASP A 219 10.71 -21.57 -0.20
N GLU A 220 10.16 -21.65 1.01
CA GLU A 220 9.36 -22.81 1.48
C GLU A 220 8.08 -22.96 0.68
N LEU A 221 7.40 -21.86 0.35
CA LEU A 221 6.20 -21.85 -0.49
C LEU A 221 6.53 -22.35 -1.91
N ARG A 222 7.68 -21.95 -2.47
CA ARG A 222 8.13 -22.37 -3.79
C ARG A 222 8.45 -23.86 -3.83
N TYR A 223 9.16 -24.39 -2.85
CA TYR A 223 9.50 -25.80 -2.76
C TYR A 223 8.30 -26.69 -2.38
N GLY A 224 7.43 -26.21 -1.52
CA GLY A 224 6.18 -26.89 -1.15
C GLY A 224 5.24 -27.04 -2.35
N GLY A 225 5.11 -26.01 -3.19
CA GLY A 225 4.34 -26.08 -4.43
C GLY A 225 4.88 -27.11 -5.43
N GLN A 226 6.19 -27.20 -5.59
CA GLN A 226 6.80 -28.20 -6.48
C GLN A 226 6.59 -29.64 -5.98
N ARG A 227 6.67 -29.88 -4.67
CA ARG A 227 6.38 -31.22 -4.09
C ARG A 227 4.94 -31.65 -4.36
N ASN A 228 3.97 -30.77 -4.21
CA ASN A 228 2.56 -31.12 -4.46
C ASN A 228 2.27 -31.39 -5.95
N ILE A 229 2.95 -30.73 -6.88
CA ILE A 229 2.81 -30.99 -8.31
C ILE A 229 3.42 -32.36 -8.66
N PHE A 230 4.55 -32.76 -8.05
CA PHE A 230 5.14 -34.08 -8.22
C PHE A 230 4.28 -35.22 -7.64
N PHE A 231 3.59 -34.99 -6.52
CA PHE A 231 2.70 -36.01 -5.94
C PHE A 231 1.41 -36.17 -6.75
N CYS A 232 0.89 -35.15 -7.40
CA CYS A 232 -0.28 -35.28 -8.30
C CYS A 232 0.05 -35.98 -9.63
N SER A 233 1.32 -36.00 -10.07
CA SER A 233 1.72 -36.65 -11.32
C SER A 233 2.06 -38.16 -11.16
N PHE A 234 2.10 -38.67 -9.93
CA PHE A 234 2.35 -40.10 -9.65
C PHE A 234 1.11 -40.93 -9.28
N SER A 235 -0.09 -40.37 -9.39
CA SER A 235 -1.36 -41.02 -9.04
C SER A 235 -2.24 -41.29 -10.28
N TYR A 236 -1.61 -41.64 -11.40
CA TYR A 236 -2.29 -42.21 -12.59
C TYR A 236 -1.54 -43.44 -13.08
#